data_250a3c9c02b2f002e898fcb281289fd6
#
_entry.id   250a3c9c02b2f002e898fcb281289fd6
#
_cell.length_a   1.000
_cell.length_b   1.000
_cell.length_c   1.000
_cell.angle_alpha   90.00
_cell.angle_beta   90.00
_cell.angle_gamma   90.00
#
_symmetry.space_group_name_H-M   'P 1'
#
loop_
_entity.id
_entity.type
_entity.pdbx_description
1 polymer ?
#
loop_
_entity_poly.entity_id
_entity_poly.type
_entity_poly.pdbx_seq_one_letter_code
_entity_poly.pdbx_strand_id
1 'polypeptide(L)'
;MLTSTSSVFTGLSWNPAHDVHELFTFPFMVHALAAGTIVAVMAGVVGWFMVLRRQTFAGHTLSVTAFTGASAAGLAGVPVLVGYFGVCGLGAVALAAAAGTRRALSSESAATGSIGALALALGFLFVSLYHGVLNGLDSLLFGTFLGITSGQVQVLLVVAAVAVALVAVAARPLLYASVDPDVARAAGVRVRLLGLAFLLVLGLSVAETSQITGALLVFALLVTPAATAQRLTTRPLLGVVLSVALALLVTWLGLALAYFSIYPVGFYVTTLAFALYVAVRLVRAAV
;
A
#
# COMPACT_ATOMS: atom_id res chain seq x y z
N MET A 1 -30.29 13.69 38.14
CA MET A 1 -30.38 13.87 36.68
C MET A 1 -29.12 13.27 36.08
N LEU A 2 -29.19 11.99 35.71
CA LEU A 2 -28.10 11.29 34.99
C LEU A 2 -28.36 11.53 33.50
N THR A 3 -27.62 12.47 32.92
CA THR A 3 -27.59 12.65 31.47
C THR A 3 -26.98 11.42 30.84
N SER A 4 -27.78 10.71 30.08
CA SER A 4 -27.40 9.60 29.23
C SER A 4 -26.24 10.01 28.35
N THR A 5 -25.06 9.45 28.56
CA THR A 5 -24.00 9.36 27.56
C THR A 5 -24.56 8.47 26.45
N SER A 6 -25.20 9.09 25.46
CA SER A 6 -25.54 8.43 24.21
C SER A 6 -24.25 7.84 23.63
N SER A 7 -24.22 6.54 23.54
CA SER A 7 -23.15 5.78 22.89
C SER A 7 -22.89 6.36 21.49
N VAL A 8 -21.68 6.86 21.28
CA VAL A 8 -21.22 7.44 19.98
C VAL A 8 -21.19 6.37 18.89
N PHE A 9 -21.43 5.12 19.21
CA PHE A 9 -21.56 4.01 18.27
C PHE A 9 -23.04 3.68 18.07
N THR A 10 -23.68 4.36 17.13
CA THR A 10 -24.93 3.89 16.56
C THR A 10 -24.59 2.66 15.73
N GLY A 11 -25.04 1.48 16.17
CA GLY A 11 -24.89 0.25 15.36
C GLY A 11 -25.59 0.43 14.00
N LEU A 12 -25.20 -0.38 13.01
CA LEU A 12 -25.76 -0.38 11.66
C LEU A 12 -27.29 -0.27 11.70
N SER A 13 -27.86 0.81 11.14
CA SER A 13 -29.32 1.09 11.22
C SER A 13 -30.13 0.30 10.20
N TRP A 14 -29.47 -0.50 9.32
CA TRP A 14 -30.05 -1.22 8.19
C TRP A 14 -30.77 -0.32 7.17
N ASN A 15 -30.62 1.01 7.30
CA ASN A 15 -31.07 1.98 6.31
C ASN A 15 -29.84 2.56 5.59
N PRO A 16 -29.50 2.06 4.39
CA PRO A 16 -28.25 2.41 3.71
C PRO A 16 -28.13 3.92 3.41
N ALA A 17 -29.25 4.62 3.24
CA ALA A 17 -29.21 6.07 3.01
C ALA A 17 -28.85 6.85 4.28
N HIS A 18 -29.33 6.41 5.44
CA HIS A 18 -28.99 7.00 6.73
C HIS A 18 -27.54 6.71 7.10
N ASP A 19 -27.10 5.44 6.95
CA ASP A 19 -25.75 5.00 7.28
C ASP A 19 -24.69 5.70 6.40
N VAL A 20 -24.98 5.88 5.10
CA VAL A 20 -24.11 6.66 4.21
C VAL A 20 -24.06 8.14 4.60
N HIS A 21 -25.19 8.75 4.94
CA HIS A 21 -25.22 10.15 5.39
C HIS A 21 -24.40 10.34 6.67
N GLU A 22 -24.45 9.39 7.59
CA GLU A 22 -23.70 9.40 8.84
C GLU A 22 -22.18 9.37 8.60
N LEU A 23 -21.69 8.56 7.63
CA LEU A 23 -20.28 8.51 7.24
C LEU A 23 -19.73 9.87 6.77
N PHE A 24 -20.54 10.72 6.16
CA PHE A 24 -20.14 12.05 5.69
C PHE A 24 -20.36 13.17 6.70
N THR A 25 -21.02 12.90 7.83
CA THR A 25 -21.33 13.91 8.86
C THR A 25 -20.10 14.23 9.72
N PHE A 26 -19.20 13.26 9.93
CA PHE A 26 -18.03 13.45 10.80
C PHE A 26 -16.78 13.81 10.00
N PRO A 27 -16.10 14.93 10.32
CA PRO A 27 -14.88 15.39 9.60
C PRO A 27 -13.77 14.34 9.54
N PHE A 28 -13.56 13.57 10.63
CA PHE A 28 -12.53 12.52 10.65
C PHE A 28 -12.80 11.42 9.63
N MET A 29 -14.08 11.06 9.41
CA MET A 29 -14.45 10.03 8.43
C MET A 29 -14.31 10.54 7.00
N VAL A 30 -14.63 11.81 6.76
CA VAL A 30 -14.39 12.47 5.46
C VAL A 30 -12.89 12.46 5.11
N HIS A 31 -12.02 12.80 6.09
CA HIS A 31 -10.57 12.72 5.88
C HIS A 31 -10.10 11.28 5.65
N ALA A 32 -10.62 10.29 6.39
CA ALA A 32 -10.30 8.88 6.20
C ALA A 32 -10.72 8.37 4.82
N LEU A 33 -11.93 8.73 4.35
CA LEU A 33 -12.42 8.38 3.01
C LEU A 33 -11.59 9.06 1.91
N ALA A 34 -11.23 10.34 2.07
CA ALA A 34 -10.39 11.06 1.13
C ALA A 34 -8.99 10.42 1.05
N ALA A 35 -8.35 10.20 2.18
CA ALA A 35 -7.04 9.54 2.25
C ALA A 35 -7.09 8.11 1.69
N GLY A 36 -8.10 7.31 2.07
CA GLY A 36 -8.32 5.98 1.54
C GLY A 36 -8.53 5.96 0.02
N THR A 37 -9.24 6.95 -0.53
CA THR A 37 -9.43 7.11 -1.97
C THR A 37 -8.11 7.40 -2.69
N ILE A 38 -7.32 8.35 -2.18
CA ILE A 38 -6.02 8.71 -2.75
C ILE A 38 -5.09 7.49 -2.76
N VAL A 39 -4.98 6.81 -1.61
CA VAL A 39 -4.15 5.61 -1.46
C VAL A 39 -4.64 4.47 -2.36
N ALA A 40 -5.95 4.23 -2.45
CA ALA A 40 -6.51 3.16 -3.28
C ALA A 40 -6.24 3.38 -4.78
N VAL A 41 -6.36 4.62 -5.27
CA VAL A 41 -6.03 4.98 -6.66
C VAL A 41 -4.54 4.74 -6.93
N MET A 42 -3.67 5.26 -6.09
CA MET A 42 -2.23 5.06 -6.23
C MET A 42 -1.85 3.58 -6.15
N ALA A 43 -2.35 2.86 -5.13
CA ALA A 43 -2.09 1.45 -4.93
C ALA A 43 -2.61 0.61 -6.11
N GLY A 44 -3.77 0.92 -6.67
CA GLY A 44 -4.32 0.25 -7.84
C GLY A 44 -3.44 0.41 -9.09
N VAL A 45 -2.93 1.62 -9.34
CA VAL A 45 -2.06 1.90 -10.49
C VAL A 45 -0.67 1.28 -10.29
N VAL A 46 0.01 1.61 -9.19
CA VAL A 46 1.38 1.15 -8.92
C VAL A 46 1.41 -0.37 -8.70
N GLY A 47 0.42 -0.89 -7.98
CA GLY A 47 0.27 -2.32 -7.70
C GLY A 47 0.07 -3.14 -8.96
N TRP A 48 -0.69 -2.64 -9.94
CA TRP A 48 -0.89 -3.34 -11.21
C TRP A 48 0.45 -3.56 -11.94
N PHE A 49 1.30 -2.53 -12.02
CA PHE A 49 2.64 -2.66 -12.60
C PHE A 49 3.57 -3.52 -11.73
N MET A 50 3.46 -3.44 -10.41
CA MET A 50 4.23 -4.28 -9.49
C MET A 50 3.96 -5.76 -9.72
N VAL A 51 2.67 -6.16 -9.84
CA VAL A 51 2.27 -7.55 -10.11
C VAL A 51 2.71 -7.97 -11.51
N LEU A 52 2.52 -7.13 -12.53
CA LEU A 52 2.96 -7.38 -13.90
C LEU A 52 4.46 -7.64 -13.98
N ARG A 53 5.26 -6.87 -13.24
CA ARG A 53 6.72 -6.97 -13.18
C ARG A 53 7.22 -8.10 -12.26
N ARG A 54 6.31 -8.85 -11.63
CA ARG A 54 6.63 -9.91 -10.65
C ARG A 54 7.44 -9.42 -9.45
N GLN A 55 7.25 -8.15 -9.06
CA GLN A 55 7.95 -7.48 -7.96
C GLN A 55 7.11 -7.42 -6.67
N THR A 56 6.14 -8.29 -6.50
CA THR A 56 5.29 -8.36 -5.30
C THR A 56 6.11 -8.59 -4.03
N PHE A 57 7.15 -9.41 -4.11
CA PHE A 57 8.02 -9.66 -2.96
C PHE A 57 8.88 -8.44 -2.60
N ALA A 58 9.34 -7.69 -3.60
CA ALA A 58 10.00 -6.39 -3.37
C ALA A 58 9.05 -5.38 -2.69
N GLY A 59 7.78 -5.34 -3.11
CA GLY A 59 6.75 -4.52 -2.46
C GLY A 59 6.54 -4.88 -0.99
N HIS A 60 6.52 -6.18 -0.67
CA HIS A 60 6.44 -6.64 0.72
C HIS A 60 7.70 -6.22 1.53
N THR A 61 8.88 -6.41 0.98
CA THR A 61 10.13 -6.00 1.62
C THR A 61 10.14 -4.49 1.89
N LEU A 62 9.68 -3.68 0.95
CA LEU A 62 9.56 -2.24 1.13
C LEU A 62 8.55 -1.86 2.22
N SER A 63 7.45 -2.59 2.39
CA SER A 63 6.52 -2.35 3.50
C SER A 63 7.14 -2.63 4.86
N VAL A 64 7.97 -3.65 4.95
CA VAL A 64 8.76 -3.93 6.16
C VAL A 64 9.82 -2.85 6.41
N THR A 65 10.49 -2.35 5.35
CA THR A 65 11.44 -1.22 5.48
C THR A 65 10.75 0.07 5.91
N ALA A 66 9.48 0.28 5.54
CA ALA A 66 8.67 1.40 6.02
C ALA A 66 8.52 1.38 7.55
N PHE A 67 8.19 0.21 8.12
CA PHE A 67 8.12 0.02 9.57
C PHE A 67 9.47 0.33 10.25
N THR A 68 10.56 -0.18 9.68
CA THR A 68 11.93 0.11 10.17
C THR A 68 12.23 1.60 10.15
N GLY A 69 11.83 2.28 9.07
CA GLY A 69 12.03 3.73 8.92
C GLY A 69 11.27 4.54 9.96
N ALA A 70 10.01 4.19 10.19
CA ALA A 70 9.17 4.83 11.20
C ALA A 70 9.72 4.64 12.61
N SER A 71 10.16 3.41 12.94
CA SER A 71 10.73 3.07 14.23
C SER A 71 12.06 3.79 14.47
N ALA A 72 12.95 3.84 13.45
CA ALA A 72 14.21 4.56 13.51
C ALA A 72 13.99 6.07 13.72
N ALA A 73 13.03 6.67 13.03
CA ALA A 73 12.70 8.09 13.18
C ALA A 73 12.18 8.40 14.59
N GLY A 74 11.31 7.54 15.12
CA GLY A 74 10.84 7.65 16.50
C GLY A 74 11.98 7.63 17.52
N LEU A 75 12.93 6.70 17.37
CA LEU A 75 14.10 6.59 18.23
C LEU A 75 15.04 7.81 18.11
N ALA A 76 15.22 8.33 16.88
CA ALA A 76 16.08 9.48 16.60
C ALA A 76 15.43 10.84 16.94
N GLY A 77 14.15 10.88 17.30
CA GLY A 77 13.40 12.10 17.56
C GLY A 77 13.18 12.97 16.31
N VAL A 78 13.24 12.38 15.11
CA VAL A 78 12.97 13.08 13.85
C VAL A 78 11.54 12.78 13.38
N PRO A 79 10.95 13.64 12.50
CA PRO A 79 9.61 13.39 11.98
C PRO A 79 9.51 12.01 11.34
N VAL A 80 8.49 11.24 11.73
CA VAL A 80 8.26 9.85 11.26
C VAL A 80 8.15 9.78 9.72
N LEU A 81 7.64 10.86 9.10
CA LEU A 81 7.58 11.04 7.66
C LEU A 81 8.95 10.85 6.98
N VAL A 82 9.99 11.47 7.55
CA VAL A 82 11.36 11.38 7.04
C VAL A 82 11.87 9.94 7.12
N GLY A 83 11.55 9.23 8.20
CA GLY A 83 11.87 7.82 8.35
C GLY A 83 11.21 6.93 7.30
N TYR A 84 9.91 7.10 7.09
CA TYR A 84 9.17 6.34 6.06
C TYR A 84 9.80 6.51 4.67
N PHE A 85 9.93 7.74 4.20
CA PHE A 85 10.45 8.00 2.84
C PHE A 85 11.94 7.71 2.71
N GLY A 86 12.74 8.08 3.70
CA GLY A 86 14.20 7.88 3.67
C GLY A 86 14.56 6.40 3.64
N VAL A 87 14.02 5.59 4.54
CA VAL A 87 14.37 4.17 4.64
C VAL A 87 13.73 3.37 3.50
N CYS A 88 12.51 3.69 3.05
CA CYS A 88 11.95 3.08 1.84
C CYS A 88 12.77 3.41 0.59
N GLY A 89 13.25 4.65 0.46
CA GLY A 89 14.13 5.03 -0.64
C GLY A 89 15.45 4.26 -0.64
N LEU A 90 16.09 4.13 0.53
CA LEU A 90 17.30 3.30 0.69
C LEU A 90 17.01 1.82 0.40
N GLY A 91 15.90 1.29 0.87
CA GLY A 91 15.43 -0.06 0.57
C GLY A 91 15.23 -0.30 -0.92
N ALA A 92 14.61 0.64 -1.63
CA ALA A 92 14.42 0.56 -3.08
C ALA A 92 15.76 0.54 -3.84
N VAL A 93 16.72 1.37 -3.42
CA VAL A 93 18.08 1.37 -4.01
C VAL A 93 18.79 0.06 -3.70
N ALA A 94 18.71 -0.45 -2.47
CA ALA A 94 19.32 -1.74 -2.09
C ALA A 94 18.73 -2.91 -2.91
N LEU A 95 17.40 -2.95 -3.09
CA LEU A 95 16.74 -3.93 -3.93
C LEU A 95 17.16 -3.84 -5.40
N ALA A 96 17.26 -2.61 -5.95
CA ALA A 96 17.73 -2.39 -7.31
C ALA A 96 19.19 -2.82 -7.50
N ALA A 97 20.05 -2.61 -6.52
CA ALA A 97 21.44 -3.05 -6.54
C ALA A 97 21.53 -4.59 -6.50
N ALA A 98 20.71 -5.23 -5.65
CA ALA A 98 20.65 -6.69 -5.56
C ALA A 98 20.16 -7.34 -6.87
N ALA A 99 19.16 -6.75 -7.54
CA ALA A 99 18.67 -7.22 -8.84
C ALA A 99 19.69 -7.07 -9.98
N GLY A 100 20.66 -6.17 -9.85
CA GLY A 100 21.70 -5.93 -10.85
C GLY A 100 22.82 -6.97 -10.90
N THR A 101 22.99 -7.78 -9.87
CA THR A 101 23.96 -8.87 -9.81
C THR A 101 23.38 -10.13 -10.46
N ARG A 102 23.60 -10.25 -11.76
CA ARG A 102 23.08 -11.35 -12.60
C ARG A 102 23.50 -12.73 -12.07
N ARG A 103 22.57 -13.46 -11.43
CA ARG A 103 22.54 -14.94 -11.42
C ARG A 103 21.22 -15.41 -10.82
N ALA A 104 20.41 -16.14 -11.64
CA ALA A 104 19.20 -16.89 -11.27
C ALA A 104 18.09 -16.12 -10.47
N LEU A 105 16.85 -16.27 -10.89
CA LEU A 105 15.64 -15.74 -10.21
C LEU A 105 15.58 -16.12 -8.71
N SER A 106 16.17 -17.25 -8.33
CA SER A 106 16.29 -17.70 -6.95
C SER A 106 17.19 -16.82 -6.08
N SER A 107 18.28 -16.27 -6.66
CA SER A 107 19.20 -15.41 -5.91
C SER A 107 18.63 -14.00 -5.67
N GLU A 108 17.81 -13.50 -6.58
CA GLU A 108 17.12 -12.21 -6.41
C GLU A 108 16.08 -12.28 -5.29
N SER A 109 15.31 -13.36 -5.24
CA SER A 109 14.33 -13.58 -4.17
C SER A 109 15.00 -13.77 -2.81
N ALA A 110 16.12 -14.49 -2.75
CA ALA A 110 16.90 -14.68 -1.52
C ALA A 110 17.48 -13.34 -1.01
N ALA A 111 18.05 -12.53 -1.89
CA ALA A 111 18.58 -11.20 -1.54
C ALA A 111 17.46 -10.29 -1.04
N THR A 112 16.31 -10.25 -1.72
CA THR A 112 15.14 -9.47 -1.31
C THR A 112 14.63 -9.89 0.05
N GLY A 113 14.54 -11.22 0.30
CA GLY A 113 14.15 -11.76 1.59
C GLY A 113 15.12 -11.43 2.71
N SER A 114 16.44 -11.50 2.44
CA SER A 114 17.47 -11.15 3.42
C SER A 114 17.45 -9.68 3.80
N ILE A 115 17.22 -8.78 2.83
CA ILE A 115 17.02 -7.33 3.07
C ILE A 115 15.78 -7.13 3.95
N GLY A 116 14.68 -7.81 3.64
CA GLY A 116 13.44 -7.71 4.43
C GLY A 116 13.61 -8.24 5.86
N ALA A 117 14.29 -9.37 6.03
CA ALA A 117 14.55 -9.93 7.35
C ALA A 117 15.43 -9.00 8.21
N LEU A 118 16.50 -8.44 7.62
CA LEU A 118 17.34 -7.45 8.30
C LEU A 118 16.54 -6.21 8.67
N ALA A 119 15.73 -5.67 7.74
CA ALA A 119 14.90 -4.52 8.00
C ALA A 119 13.93 -4.78 9.16
N LEU A 120 13.26 -5.93 9.17
CA LEU A 120 12.33 -6.29 10.24
C LEU A 120 13.05 -6.39 11.60
N ALA A 121 14.22 -7.03 11.64
CA ALA A 121 15.02 -7.16 12.85
C ALA A 121 15.45 -5.80 13.39
N LEU A 122 15.91 -4.89 12.51
CA LEU A 122 16.26 -3.52 12.88
C LEU A 122 15.04 -2.72 13.36
N GLY A 123 13.90 -2.88 12.69
CA GLY A 123 12.66 -2.22 13.11
C GLY A 123 12.26 -2.59 14.55
N PHE A 124 12.25 -3.88 14.88
CA PHE A 124 11.98 -4.34 16.24
C PHE A 124 13.08 -3.93 17.25
N LEU A 125 14.35 -3.91 16.82
CA LEU A 125 15.42 -3.39 17.66
C LEU A 125 15.19 -1.93 18.02
N PHE A 126 14.88 -1.07 17.04
CA PHE A 126 14.64 0.35 17.30
C PHE A 126 13.44 0.57 18.20
N VAL A 127 12.39 -0.22 18.04
CA VAL A 127 11.24 -0.19 18.93
C VAL A 127 11.63 -0.60 20.36
N SER A 128 12.43 -1.67 20.54
CA SER A 128 12.84 -2.14 21.85
C SER A 128 13.78 -1.15 22.59
N LEU A 129 14.53 -0.35 21.82
CA LEU A 129 15.39 0.72 22.35
C LEU A 129 14.61 2.01 22.66
N TYR A 130 13.39 2.14 22.14
CA TYR A 130 12.54 3.30 22.42
C TYR A 130 11.88 3.16 23.79
N HIS A 131 12.28 3.99 24.74
CA HIS A 131 11.77 3.98 26.11
C HIS A 131 10.40 4.69 26.28
N GLY A 132 9.75 5.06 25.18
CA GLY A 132 8.41 5.65 25.19
C GLY A 132 7.31 4.61 25.37
N VAL A 133 6.07 5.08 25.54
CA VAL A 133 4.90 4.20 25.71
C VAL A 133 4.67 3.37 24.45
N LEU A 134 4.62 2.05 24.59
CA LEU A 134 4.44 1.07 23.51
C LEU A 134 3.12 1.22 22.70
N ASN A 135 2.22 2.11 23.13
CA ASN A 135 0.93 2.38 22.49
C ASN A 135 1.03 2.90 21.03
N GLY A 136 2.26 3.23 20.57
CA GLY A 136 2.49 3.66 19.18
C GLY A 136 2.82 2.54 18.21
N LEU A 137 3.17 1.32 18.68
CA LEU A 137 3.55 0.21 17.82
C LEU A 137 2.39 -0.31 16.98
N ASP A 138 1.23 -0.44 17.61
CA ASP A 138 0.03 -0.90 16.93
C ASP A 138 -0.34 0.04 15.78
N SER A 139 -0.15 1.35 15.97
CA SER A 139 -0.43 2.34 14.92
C SER A 139 0.56 2.28 13.75
N LEU A 140 1.83 1.94 13.99
CA LEU A 140 2.82 1.79 12.91
C LEU A 140 2.59 0.52 12.06
N LEU A 141 2.09 -0.55 12.69
CA LEU A 141 1.83 -1.81 12.01
C LEU A 141 0.43 -1.86 11.36
N PHE A 142 -0.59 -1.37 12.07
CA PHE A 142 -1.99 -1.46 11.66
C PHE A 142 -2.57 -0.16 11.10
N GLY A 143 -1.83 0.94 11.21
CA GLY A 143 -2.24 2.27 10.74
C GLY A 143 -3.24 2.98 11.64
N THR A 144 -3.51 4.23 11.31
CA THR A 144 -4.47 5.10 12.03
C THR A 144 -5.33 5.86 11.02
N PHE A 145 -6.33 5.21 10.46
CA PHE A 145 -7.27 5.89 9.54
C PHE A 145 -8.09 7.00 10.21
N LEU A 146 -8.34 6.88 11.52
CA LEU A 146 -9.25 7.79 12.24
C LEU A 146 -8.58 9.08 12.76
N GLY A 147 -7.25 9.18 12.63
CA GLY A 147 -6.48 10.35 13.12
C GLY A 147 -5.88 11.22 12.01
N ILE A 148 -6.35 11.08 10.76
CA ILE A 148 -5.76 11.77 9.61
C ILE A 148 -6.18 13.24 9.60
N THR A 149 -5.19 14.14 9.58
CA THR A 149 -5.40 15.58 9.46
C THR A 149 -5.53 16.02 8.00
N SER A 150 -6.16 17.18 7.77
CA SER A 150 -6.28 17.78 6.43
C SER A 150 -4.91 18.03 5.77
N GLY A 151 -3.90 18.41 6.56
CA GLY A 151 -2.53 18.59 6.07
C GLY A 151 -1.90 17.28 5.56
N GLN A 152 -2.14 16.18 6.27
CA GLN A 152 -1.69 14.85 5.81
C GLN A 152 -2.37 14.43 4.52
N VAL A 153 -3.69 14.67 4.38
CA VAL A 153 -4.43 14.38 3.13
C VAL A 153 -3.83 15.14 1.93
N GLN A 154 -3.41 16.40 2.13
CA GLN A 154 -2.75 17.19 1.08
C GLN A 154 -1.39 16.61 0.67
N VAL A 155 -0.56 16.22 1.64
CA VAL A 155 0.73 15.56 1.37
C VAL A 155 0.51 14.26 0.59
N LEU A 156 -0.45 13.44 1.02
CA LEU A 156 -0.82 12.20 0.35
C LEU A 156 -1.24 12.44 -1.09
N LEU A 157 -2.07 13.46 -1.33
CA LEU A 157 -2.53 13.79 -2.68
C LEU A 157 -1.36 14.17 -3.60
N VAL A 158 -0.42 14.97 -3.10
CA VAL A 158 0.75 15.39 -3.88
C VAL A 158 1.64 14.19 -4.20
N VAL A 159 1.96 13.36 -3.20
CA VAL A 159 2.82 12.19 -3.39
C VAL A 159 2.16 11.15 -4.32
N ALA A 160 0.87 10.88 -4.12
CA ALA A 160 0.12 9.97 -5.00
C ALA A 160 0.05 10.50 -6.44
N ALA A 161 -0.20 11.80 -6.63
CA ALA A 161 -0.22 12.42 -7.95
C ALA A 161 1.14 12.29 -8.65
N VAL A 162 2.23 12.53 -7.93
CA VAL A 162 3.61 12.36 -8.45
C VAL A 162 3.86 10.90 -8.81
N ALA A 163 3.55 9.96 -7.92
CA ALA A 163 3.76 8.52 -8.17
C ALA A 163 2.97 8.04 -9.40
N VAL A 164 1.68 8.38 -9.48
CA VAL A 164 0.81 8.02 -10.60
C VAL A 164 1.29 8.68 -11.90
N ALA A 165 1.69 9.96 -11.89
CA ALA A 165 2.23 10.65 -13.06
C ALA A 165 3.52 10.00 -13.56
N LEU A 166 4.47 9.67 -12.67
CA LEU A 166 5.71 8.98 -13.03
C LEU A 166 5.43 7.60 -13.66
N VAL A 167 4.49 6.82 -13.08
CA VAL A 167 4.08 5.53 -13.67
C VAL A 167 3.39 5.75 -15.01
N ALA A 168 2.51 6.75 -15.16
CA ALA A 168 1.81 7.03 -16.41
C ALA A 168 2.78 7.40 -17.55
N VAL A 169 3.77 8.26 -17.27
CA VAL A 169 4.84 8.61 -18.24
C VAL A 169 5.68 7.39 -18.60
N ALA A 170 6.01 6.56 -17.61
CA ALA A 170 6.81 5.35 -17.80
C ALA A 170 5.98 4.13 -18.25
N ALA A 171 4.64 4.24 -18.37
CA ALA A 171 3.76 3.10 -18.60
C ALA A 171 4.12 2.28 -19.85
N ARG A 172 4.38 2.95 -20.98
CA ARG A 172 4.77 2.26 -22.21
C ARG A 172 6.10 1.50 -22.08
N PRO A 173 7.23 2.13 -21.70
CA PRO A 173 8.49 1.41 -21.53
C PRO A 173 8.41 0.36 -20.41
N LEU A 174 7.61 0.58 -19.35
CA LEU A 174 7.38 -0.41 -18.30
C LEU A 174 6.66 -1.66 -18.84
N LEU A 175 5.63 -1.48 -19.68
CA LEU A 175 4.93 -2.60 -20.32
C LEU A 175 5.89 -3.40 -21.21
N TYR A 176 6.63 -2.74 -22.10
CA TYR A 176 7.59 -3.42 -22.97
C TYR A 176 8.66 -4.19 -22.19
N ALA A 177 9.26 -3.53 -21.19
CA ALA A 177 10.29 -4.16 -20.37
C ALA A 177 9.75 -5.28 -19.46
N SER A 178 8.44 -5.33 -19.20
CA SER A 178 7.81 -6.39 -18.40
C SER A 178 7.46 -7.63 -19.22
N VAL A 179 7.17 -7.46 -20.52
CA VAL A 179 6.84 -8.56 -21.44
C VAL A 179 8.12 -9.20 -21.98
N ASP A 180 9.02 -8.39 -22.53
CA ASP A 180 10.30 -8.85 -23.07
C ASP A 180 11.42 -7.81 -22.80
N PRO A 181 12.26 -8.05 -21.76
CA PRO A 181 13.34 -7.14 -21.42
C PRO A 181 14.43 -7.06 -22.51
N ASP A 182 14.64 -8.11 -23.33
CA ASP A 182 15.69 -8.15 -24.35
C ASP A 182 15.27 -7.32 -25.57
N VAL A 183 14.02 -7.48 -26.02
CA VAL A 183 13.43 -6.64 -27.08
C VAL A 183 13.36 -5.18 -26.63
N ALA A 184 13.00 -4.90 -25.38
CA ALA A 184 12.98 -3.54 -24.85
C ALA A 184 14.38 -2.90 -24.89
N ARG A 185 15.44 -3.66 -24.55
CA ARG A 185 16.84 -3.19 -24.66
C ARG A 185 17.24 -2.91 -26.10
N ALA A 186 16.89 -3.79 -27.01
CA ALA A 186 17.15 -3.61 -28.44
C ALA A 186 16.46 -2.36 -29.01
N ALA A 187 15.26 -2.02 -28.48
CA ALA A 187 14.54 -0.78 -28.78
C ALA A 187 15.08 0.47 -28.07
N GLY A 188 16.22 0.40 -27.37
CA GLY A 188 16.88 1.53 -26.73
C GLY A 188 16.41 1.83 -25.30
N VAL A 189 15.54 1.00 -24.71
CA VAL A 189 15.06 1.20 -23.32
C VAL A 189 16.16 0.79 -22.33
N ARG A 190 16.51 1.70 -21.44
CA ARG A 190 17.46 1.45 -20.34
C ARG A 190 16.77 0.66 -19.22
N VAL A 191 16.54 -0.65 -19.45
CA VAL A 191 15.74 -1.51 -18.57
C VAL A 191 16.20 -1.47 -17.10
N ARG A 192 17.53 -1.37 -16.84
CA ARG A 192 18.07 -1.29 -15.48
C ARG A 192 17.69 0.02 -14.78
N LEU A 193 17.78 1.15 -15.48
CA LEU A 193 17.40 2.45 -14.95
C LEU A 193 15.89 2.53 -14.72
N LEU A 194 15.11 1.99 -15.65
CA LEU A 194 13.66 1.88 -15.54
C LEU A 194 13.24 1.01 -14.34
N GLY A 195 13.97 -0.07 -14.08
CA GLY A 195 13.77 -0.92 -12.91
C GLY A 195 14.03 -0.19 -11.60
N LEU A 196 15.15 0.55 -11.51
CA LEU A 196 15.46 1.39 -10.35
C LEU A 196 14.39 2.48 -10.15
N ALA A 197 14.02 3.19 -11.20
CA ALA A 197 13.00 4.25 -11.15
C ALA A 197 11.65 3.67 -10.66
N PHE A 198 11.25 2.51 -11.15
CA PHE A 198 10.02 1.87 -10.69
C PHE A 198 10.10 1.44 -9.22
N LEU A 199 11.22 0.86 -8.76
CA LEU A 199 11.39 0.51 -7.34
C LEU A 199 11.38 1.73 -6.42
N LEU A 200 11.91 2.88 -6.87
CA LEU A 200 11.81 4.14 -6.13
C LEU A 200 10.36 4.64 -6.04
N VAL A 201 9.61 4.59 -7.15
CA VAL A 201 8.17 4.93 -7.15
C VAL A 201 7.39 3.96 -6.26
N LEU A 202 7.70 2.67 -6.31
CA LEU A 202 7.09 1.67 -5.44
C LEU A 202 7.43 1.95 -3.96
N GLY A 203 8.68 2.28 -3.64
CA GLY A 203 9.09 2.67 -2.29
C GLY A 203 8.38 3.94 -1.79
N LEU A 204 8.22 4.93 -2.65
CA LEU A 204 7.45 6.14 -2.38
C LEU A 204 5.98 5.80 -2.07
N SER A 205 5.36 4.97 -2.90
CA SER A 205 3.96 4.55 -2.73
C SER A 205 3.75 3.72 -1.47
N VAL A 206 4.69 2.83 -1.16
CA VAL A 206 4.66 2.03 0.06
C VAL A 206 4.83 2.90 1.30
N ALA A 207 5.79 3.84 1.29
CA ALA A 207 6.04 4.76 2.39
C ALA A 207 4.78 5.59 2.71
N GLU A 208 4.12 6.11 1.68
CA GLU A 208 2.89 6.89 1.81
C GLU A 208 1.74 6.05 2.36
N THR A 209 1.49 4.89 1.74
CA THR A 209 0.40 4.00 2.15
C THR A 209 0.61 3.53 3.60
N SER A 210 1.85 3.20 4.00
CA SER A 210 2.17 2.72 5.34
C SER A 210 1.82 3.69 6.45
N GLN A 211 1.85 4.99 6.19
CA GLN A 211 1.51 6.01 7.19
C GLN A 211 0.04 5.92 7.62
N ILE A 212 -0.84 5.49 6.74
CA ILE A 212 -2.28 5.45 6.96
C ILE A 212 -2.75 4.04 7.30
N THR A 213 -2.34 3.08 6.45
CA THR A 213 -2.81 1.70 6.56
C THR A 213 -1.96 0.84 7.48
N GLY A 214 -0.79 1.34 7.89
CA GLY A 214 0.23 0.54 8.56
C GLY A 214 0.97 -0.40 7.60
N ALA A 215 2.17 -0.80 7.99
CA ALA A 215 3.08 -1.57 7.13
C ALA A 215 2.51 -2.93 6.69
N LEU A 216 1.69 -3.57 7.51
CA LEU A 216 1.13 -4.89 7.20
C LEU A 216 0.03 -4.84 6.13
N LEU A 217 -0.75 -3.76 6.10
CA LEU A 217 -1.91 -3.64 5.22
C LEU A 217 -1.56 -3.16 3.81
N VAL A 218 -0.47 -2.41 3.70
CA VAL A 218 0.05 -1.90 2.41
C VAL A 218 0.13 -2.99 1.36
N PHE A 219 0.70 -4.14 1.74
CA PHE A 219 0.88 -5.26 0.83
C PHE A 219 -0.46 -5.79 0.30
N ALA A 220 -1.46 -5.94 1.17
CA ALA A 220 -2.78 -6.42 0.76
C ALA A 220 -3.45 -5.48 -0.25
N LEU A 221 -3.36 -4.17 -0.04
CA LEU A 221 -3.99 -3.17 -0.91
C LEU A 221 -3.26 -3.01 -2.25
N LEU A 222 -1.92 -3.10 -2.28
CA LEU A 222 -1.13 -3.02 -3.50
C LEU A 222 -1.23 -4.29 -4.36
N VAL A 223 -1.28 -5.47 -3.74
CA VAL A 223 -1.19 -6.74 -4.47
C VAL A 223 -2.55 -7.29 -4.87
N THR A 224 -3.48 -7.37 -3.91
CA THR A 224 -4.69 -8.19 -4.10
C THR A 224 -5.63 -7.63 -5.16
N PRO A 225 -5.97 -6.32 -5.21
CA PRO A 225 -6.79 -5.75 -6.28
C PRO A 225 -6.12 -5.88 -7.66
N ALA A 226 -4.80 -5.64 -7.71
CA ALA A 226 -4.02 -5.74 -8.93
C ALA A 226 -3.95 -7.17 -9.47
N ALA A 227 -3.67 -8.15 -8.61
CA ALA A 227 -3.65 -9.56 -8.98
C ALA A 227 -5.04 -10.06 -9.41
N THR A 228 -6.10 -9.56 -8.78
CA THR A 228 -7.48 -9.85 -9.18
C THR A 228 -7.81 -9.28 -10.55
N ALA A 229 -7.44 -8.02 -10.80
CA ALA A 229 -7.65 -7.35 -12.09
C ALA A 229 -6.92 -8.07 -13.23
N GLN A 230 -5.67 -8.50 -13.02
CA GLN A 230 -4.91 -9.27 -14.02
C GLN A 230 -5.49 -10.65 -14.34
N ARG A 231 -6.28 -11.22 -13.42
CA ARG A 231 -7.05 -12.44 -13.70
C ARG A 231 -8.30 -12.16 -14.51
N LEU A 232 -8.90 -10.98 -14.37
CA LEU A 232 -10.14 -10.62 -15.07
C LEU A 232 -9.91 -10.21 -16.52
N THR A 233 -8.78 -9.58 -16.83
CA THR A 233 -8.49 -9.07 -18.17
C THR A 233 -7.02 -9.14 -18.54
N THR A 234 -6.74 -9.38 -19.82
CA THR A 234 -5.39 -9.31 -20.42
C THR A 234 -5.08 -7.94 -21.01
N ARG A 235 -6.07 -7.03 -21.11
CA ARG A 235 -5.90 -5.69 -21.67
C ARG A 235 -5.28 -4.77 -20.61
N PRO A 236 -4.09 -4.15 -20.84
CA PRO A 236 -3.38 -3.40 -19.82
C PRO A 236 -4.18 -2.23 -19.22
N LEU A 237 -4.80 -1.41 -20.08
CA LEU A 237 -5.58 -0.26 -19.63
C LEU A 237 -6.78 -0.66 -18.77
N LEU A 238 -7.54 -1.66 -19.23
CA LEU A 238 -8.67 -2.21 -18.46
C LEU A 238 -8.19 -2.85 -17.16
N GLY A 239 -7.01 -3.49 -17.16
CA GLY A 239 -6.40 -4.07 -15.99
C GLY A 239 -6.09 -3.01 -14.92
N VAL A 240 -5.51 -1.88 -15.31
CA VAL A 240 -5.25 -0.76 -14.39
C VAL A 240 -6.56 -0.18 -13.85
N VAL A 241 -7.54 0.09 -14.71
CA VAL A 241 -8.84 0.63 -14.29
C VAL A 241 -9.55 -0.32 -13.33
N LEU A 242 -9.58 -1.61 -13.63
CA LEU A 242 -10.16 -2.62 -12.73
C LEU A 242 -9.42 -2.72 -11.42
N SER A 243 -8.07 -2.64 -11.44
CA SER A 243 -7.26 -2.65 -10.22
C SER A 243 -7.62 -1.47 -9.31
N VAL A 244 -7.74 -0.26 -9.87
CA VAL A 244 -8.15 0.94 -9.14
C VAL A 244 -9.58 0.80 -8.62
N ALA A 245 -10.53 0.36 -9.46
CA ALA A 245 -11.93 0.18 -9.06
C ALA A 245 -12.08 -0.83 -7.90
N LEU A 246 -11.37 -1.95 -7.97
CA LEU A 246 -11.36 -2.97 -6.92
C LEU A 246 -10.69 -2.46 -5.63
N ALA A 247 -9.59 -1.71 -5.74
CA ALA A 247 -8.94 -1.09 -4.59
C ALA A 247 -9.84 -0.07 -3.89
N LEU A 248 -10.54 0.77 -4.66
CA LEU A 248 -11.53 1.72 -4.14
C LEU A 248 -12.69 1.01 -3.44
N LEU A 249 -13.27 0.00 -4.09
CA LEU A 249 -14.37 -0.77 -3.54
C LEU A 249 -14.00 -1.41 -2.20
N VAL A 250 -12.86 -2.08 -2.14
CA VAL A 250 -12.40 -2.75 -0.92
C VAL A 250 -12.09 -1.74 0.19
N THR A 251 -11.49 -0.60 -0.16
CA THR A 251 -11.15 0.45 0.82
C THR A 251 -12.41 1.12 1.37
N TRP A 252 -13.36 1.49 0.52
CA TRP A 252 -14.59 2.15 0.95
C TRP A 252 -15.48 1.22 1.78
N LEU A 253 -15.66 -0.02 1.33
CA LEU A 253 -16.41 -1.01 2.12
C LEU A 253 -15.70 -1.34 3.44
N GLY A 254 -14.37 -1.45 3.42
CA GLY A 254 -13.59 -1.70 4.63
C GLY A 254 -13.70 -0.58 5.65
N LEU A 255 -13.63 0.68 5.21
CA LEU A 255 -13.82 1.86 6.05
C LEU A 255 -15.25 1.94 6.60
N ALA A 256 -16.26 1.71 5.75
CA ALA A 256 -17.66 1.72 6.17
C ALA A 256 -17.94 0.66 7.23
N LEU A 257 -17.50 -0.59 7.02
CA LEU A 257 -17.68 -1.67 7.98
C LEU A 257 -16.92 -1.42 9.30
N ALA A 258 -15.72 -0.84 9.23
CA ALA A 258 -14.95 -0.51 10.42
C ALA A 258 -15.59 0.62 11.25
N TYR A 259 -16.26 1.57 10.60
CA TYR A 259 -16.99 2.65 11.29
C TYR A 259 -18.10 2.11 12.20
N PHE A 260 -18.84 1.10 11.73
CA PHE A 260 -19.94 0.49 12.48
C PHE A 260 -19.50 -0.69 13.37
N SER A 261 -18.20 -0.93 13.54
CA SER A 261 -17.69 -2.06 14.30
C SER A 261 -16.52 -1.68 15.21
N ILE A 262 -16.20 -2.58 16.15
CA ILE A 262 -15.07 -2.42 17.07
C ILE A 262 -13.74 -2.95 16.50
N TYR A 263 -13.76 -3.54 15.29
CA TYR A 263 -12.56 -4.15 14.71
C TYR A 263 -11.77 -3.14 13.85
N PRO A 264 -10.46 -3.31 13.74
CA PRO A 264 -9.62 -2.37 12.99
C PRO A 264 -9.93 -2.41 11.49
N VAL A 265 -9.82 -1.24 10.83
CA VAL A 265 -10.03 -1.08 9.37
C VAL A 265 -9.23 -2.10 8.57
N GLY A 266 -8.00 -2.37 9.02
CA GLY A 266 -7.10 -3.32 8.39
C GLY A 266 -7.66 -4.70 8.21
N PHE A 267 -8.36 -5.21 9.20
CA PHE A 267 -9.01 -6.51 9.13
C PHE A 267 -10.05 -6.58 8.01
N TYR A 268 -10.92 -5.57 7.91
CA TYR A 268 -11.96 -5.55 6.87
C TYR A 268 -11.39 -5.40 5.48
N VAL A 269 -10.46 -4.46 5.28
CA VAL A 269 -9.82 -4.24 3.97
C VAL A 269 -9.11 -5.50 3.50
N THR A 270 -8.34 -6.16 4.37
CA THR A 270 -7.61 -7.37 4.01
C THR A 270 -8.55 -8.54 3.71
N THR A 271 -9.56 -8.74 4.55
CA THR A 271 -10.53 -9.82 4.40
C THR A 271 -11.35 -9.66 3.13
N LEU A 272 -11.85 -8.45 2.85
CA LEU A 272 -12.60 -8.15 1.63
C LEU A 272 -11.74 -8.32 0.38
N ALA A 273 -10.50 -7.82 0.40
CA ALA A 273 -9.56 -7.99 -0.70
C ALA A 273 -9.30 -9.47 -0.99
N PHE A 274 -9.03 -10.25 0.06
CA PHE A 274 -8.78 -11.69 -0.08
C PHE A 274 -10.02 -12.44 -0.56
N ALA A 275 -11.19 -12.16 0.02
CA ALA A 275 -12.44 -12.80 -0.39
C ALA A 275 -12.75 -12.54 -1.88
N LEU A 276 -12.55 -11.30 -2.34
CA LEU A 276 -12.71 -10.92 -3.73
C LEU A 276 -11.75 -11.68 -4.67
N TYR A 277 -10.47 -11.77 -4.27
CA TYR A 277 -9.48 -12.53 -5.02
C TYR A 277 -9.84 -14.03 -5.14
N VAL A 278 -10.25 -14.64 -4.03
CA VAL A 278 -10.66 -16.05 -4.00
C VAL A 278 -11.91 -16.26 -4.85
N ALA A 279 -12.91 -15.39 -4.73
CA ALA A 279 -14.14 -15.48 -5.53
C ALA A 279 -13.84 -15.46 -7.03
N VAL A 280 -13.02 -14.50 -7.49
CA VAL A 280 -12.62 -14.41 -8.90
C VAL A 280 -11.80 -15.62 -9.33
N ARG A 281 -10.92 -16.13 -8.47
CA ARG A 281 -10.13 -17.32 -8.75
C ARG A 281 -11.01 -18.57 -8.93
N LEU A 282 -12.00 -18.76 -8.06
CA LEU A 282 -12.93 -19.90 -8.12
C LEU A 282 -13.81 -19.85 -9.38
N VAL A 283 -14.38 -18.69 -9.68
CA VAL A 283 -15.18 -18.48 -10.89
C VAL A 283 -14.37 -18.78 -12.16
N ARG A 284 -13.11 -18.32 -12.21
CA ARG A 284 -12.22 -18.56 -13.37
C ARG A 284 -11.69 -20.00 -13.46
N ALA A 285 -11.71 -20.75 -12.37
CA ALA A 285 -11.34 -22.16 -12.37
C ALA A 285 -12.52 -23.08 -12.81
N ALA A 286 -13.75 -22.56 -12.72
CA ALA A 286 -14.96 -23.28 -13.10
C ALA A 286 -15.39 -23.04 -14.56
N VAL A 287 -14.78 -22.06 -15.25
CA VAL A 287 -14.97 -21.74 -16.68
C VAL A 287 -13.74 -22.14 -17.49
#